data_b376d8bc23b01d3da42690b750ad1f6d
#
_entry.id   b376d8bc23b01d3da42690b750ad1f6d
#
_cell.length_a   1.000
_cell.length_b   1.000
_cell.length_c   1.000
_cell.angle_alpha   90.00
_cell.angle_beta   90.00
_cell.angle_gamma   90.00
#
_symmetry.space_group_name_H-M   'P 1'
#
loop_
_entity.id
_entity.type
_entity.pdbx_description
1 polymer ?
#
loop_
_entity_poly.entity_id
_entity_poly.type
_entity_poly.pdbx_seq_one_letter_code
_entity_poly.pdbx_strand_id
1 'polypeptide(L)'
;MRQGIDYLGAIARSLLRQGFKRQIYISMHGPAHMTCSPMVRDFFDETGVPILYMDMTMQLFNNARDLFQTDQMNNSPKGFMRLMDSLFVGAYQMLGRLEDVPLCTAFDTSAQQSCAPFNDIFNLAYQSGAVGYCFGKNSDHAPTTAIPDAAARQQMADQGQALIKELVKRLDLPHVAGQLRDLEQYSLETERQYPWMPSAYGKNH
;
A
#
# COMPACT_ATOMS: atom_id res chain seq x y z
N MET A 1 -8.16 10.87 -10.04
CA MET A 1 -8.12 10.72 -8.57
C MET A 1 -9.54 10.70 -7.98
N ARG A 2 -10.38 11.73 -8.17
CA ARG A 2 -11.76 11.77 -7.65
C ARG A 2 -12.57 10.53 -8.04
N GLN A 3 -12.57 10.14 -9.31
CA GLN A 3 -13.24 8.92 -9.78
C GLN A 3 -12.79 7.64 -9.05
N GLY A 4 -11.50 7.56 -8.67
CA GLY A 4 -10.99 6.42 -7.89
C GLY A 4 -11.53 6.41 -6.46
N ILE A 5 -11.64 7.58 -5.81
CA ILE A 5 -12.25 7.72 -4.48
C ILE A 5 -13.71 7.30 -4.54
N ASP A 6 -14.47 7.83 -5.51
CA ASP A 6 -15.90 7.52 -5.71
C ASP A 6 -16.13 6.01 -5.97
N TYR A 7 -15.28 5.40 -6.81
CA TYR A 7 -15.34 3.98 -7.13
C TYR A 7 -15.08 3.08 -5.92
N LEU A 8 -13.99 3.34 -5.19
CA LEU A 8 -13.67 2.58 -3.98
C LEU A 8 -14.71 2.80 -2.89
N GLY A 9 -15.21 4.02 -2.73
CA GLY A 9 -16.30 4.33 -1.81
C GLY A 9 -17.60 3.58 -2.16
N ALA A 10 -17.92 3.44 -3.45
CA ALA A 10 -19.06 2.64 -3.88
C ALA A 10 -18.90 1.15 -3.54
N ILE A 11 -17.69 0.60 -3.68
CA ILE A 11 -17.37 -0.77 -3.24
C ILE A 11 -17.55 -0.89 -1.73
N ALA A 12 -16.98 0.03 -0.94
CA ALA A 12 -17.06 0.01 0.50
C ALA A 12 -18.52 0.04 1.00
N ARG A 13 -19.33 0.92 0.43
CA ARG A 13 -20.78 0.99 0.74
C ARG A 13 -21.53 -0.27 0.32
N SER A 14 -21.18 -0.88 -0.81
CA SER A 14 -21.78 -2.14 -1.26
C SER A 14 -21.47 -3.27 -0.27
N LEU A 15 -20.23 -3.37 0.18
CA LEU A 15 -19.82 -4.36 1.18
C LEU A 15 -20.51 -4.11 2.52
N LEU A 16 -20.64 -2.85 2.95
CA LEU A 16 -21.36 -2.52 4.17
C LEU A 16 -22.83 -2.96 4.11
N ARG A 17 -23.52 -2.72 2.99
CA ARG A 17 -24.91 -3.18 2.79
C ARG A 17 -25.06 -4.70 2.85
N GLN A 18 -24.00 -5.43 2.53
CA GLN A 18 -23.94 -6.89 2.64
C GLN A 18 -23.54 -7.37 4.06
N GLY A 19 -23.31 -6.47 5.01
CA GLY A 19 -22.96 -6.77 6.38
C GLY A 19 -21.46 -6.81 6.67
N PHE A 20 -20.59 -6.56 5.66
CA PHE A 20 -19.15 -6.53 5.87
C PHE A 20 -18.71 -5.18 6.45
N LYS A 21 -18.82 -5.05 7.78
CA LYS A 21 -18.44 -3.81 8.48
C LYS A 21 -16.93 -3.64 8.65
N ARG A 22 -16.17 -4.75 8.78
CA ARG A 22 -14.72 -4.70 9.05
C ARG A 22 -13.97 -4.83 7.74
N GLN A 23 -13.76 -3.71 7.10
CA GLN A 23 -13.09 -3.67 5.80
C GLN A 23 -11.67 -3.16 5.98
N ILE A 24 -10.71 -3.87 5.38
CA ILE A 24 -9.29 -3.50 5.37
C ILE A 24 -8.84 -3.46 3.91
N TYR A 25 -8.41 -2.28 3.48
CA TYR A 25 -7.87 -2.03 2.15
C TYR A 25 -6.36 -2.02 2.21
N ILE A 26 -5.72 -2.81 1.38
CA ILE A 26 -4.26 -2.98 1.39
C ILE A 26 -3.71 -2.59 0.03
N SER A 27 -2.67 -1.77 0.00
CA SER A 27 -1.93 -1.44 -1.21
C SER A 27 -0.44 -1.55 -0.97
N MET A 28 0.29 -1.99 -1.99
CA MET A 28 1.76 -1.95 -2.05
C MET A 28 2.26 -0.82 -2.95
N HIS A 29 1.38 0.07 -3.38
CA HIS A 29 1.72 1.18 -4.25
C HIS A 29 1.53 2.50 -3.51
N GLY A 30 2.66 3.17 -3.21
CA GLY A 30 2.67 4.40 -2.43
C GLY A 30 1.64 5.45 -2.85
N PRO A 31 1.52 5.83 -4.14
CA PRO A 31 0.51 6.78 -4.59
C PRO A 31 -0.95 6.41 -4.33
N ALA A 32 -1.26 5.14 -4.05
CA ALA A 32 -2.63 4.72 -3.71
C ALA A 32 -3.16 5.39 -2.44
N HIS A 33 -2.28 5.85 -1.53
CA HIS A 33 -2.70 6.57 -0.33
C HIS A 33 -3.50 7.83 -0.64
N MET A 34 -3.23 8.49 -1.76
CA MET A 34 -3.95 9.70 -2.19
C MET A 34 -5.41 9.44 -2.56
N THR A 35 -5.74 8.19 -2.85
CA THR A 35 -7.11 7.75 -3.17
C THR A 35 -7.75 7.03 -1.99
N CYS A 36 -7.01 6.11 -1.38
CA CYS A 36 -7.56 5.24 -0.32
C CYS A 36 -7.74 5.99 1.01
N SER A 37 -6.81 6.87 1.40
CA SER A 37 -6.94 7.62 2.65
C SER A 37 -8.14 8.57 2.67
N PRO A 38 -8.37 9.41 1.65
CA PRO A 38 -9.60 10.18 1.57
C PRO A 38 -10.87 9.30 1.54
N MET A 39 -10.84 8.19 0.79
CA MET A 39 -11.98 7.28 0.70
C MET A 39 -12.37 6.70 2.08
N VAL A 40 -11.43 6.21 2.87
CA VAL A 40 -11.75 5.66 4.20
C VAL A 40 -12.25 6.74 5.15
N ARG A 41 -11.77 7.98 5.00
CA ARG A 41 -12.25 9.11 5.79
C ARG A 41 -13.67 9.49 5.42
N ASP A 42 -13.94 9.69 4.13
CA ASP A 42 -15.28 10.03 3.62
C ASP A 42 -16.30 8.93 4.01
N PHE A 43 -15.89 7.67 3.93
CA PHE A 43 -16.73 6.55 4.32
C PHE A 43 -17.08 6.59 5.82
N PHE A 44 -16.11 6.87 6.69
CA PHE A 44 -16.37 7.01 8.12
C PHE A 44 -17.29 8.21 8.39
N ASP A 45 -17.03 9.34 7.77
CA ASP A 45 -17.84 10.56 7.95
C ASP A 45 -19.29 10.34 7.49
N GLU A 46 -19.51 9.54 6.45
CA GLU A 46 -20.84 9.18 5.94
C GLU A 46 -21.56 8.15 6.81
N THR A 47 -20.84 7.14 7.31
CA THR A 47 -21.47 5.93 7.87
C THR A 47 -21.26 5.75 9.38
N GLY A 48 -20.27 6.41 9.97
CA GLY A 48 -19.80 6.17 11.33
C GLY A 48 -19.11 4.83 11.54
N VAL A 49 -18.89 4.06 10.48
CA VAL A 49 -18.22 2.75 10.54
C VAL A 49 -16.76 2.89 10.19
N PRO A 50 -15.81 2.62 11.11
CA PRO A 50 -14.40 2.70 10.80
C PRO A 50 -13.97 1.54 9.90
N ILE A 51 -13.25 1.89 8.85
CA ILE A 51 -12.54 0.98 7.96
C ILE A 51 -11.08 1.39 7.88
N LEU A 52 -10.19 0.49 7.49
CA LEU A 52 -8.76 0.75 7.49
C LEU A 52 -8.18 0.71 6.08
N TYR A 53 -7.31 1.66 5.76
CA TYR A 53 -6.37 1.55 4.67
C TYR A 53 -4.95 1.34 5.21
N MET A 54 -4.27 0.33 4.69
CA MET A 54 -2.87 0.04 4.97
C MET A 54 -2.01 0.20 3.73
N ASP A 55 -1.01 1.07 3.83
CA ASP A 55 0.09 1.13 2.87
C ASP A 55 1.17 0.14 3.32
N MET A 56 1.32 -0.96 2.59
CA MET A 56 2.29 -2.01 2.92
C MET A 56 3.73 -1.52 2.82
N THR A 57 4.02 -0.54 1.97
CA THR A 57 5.35 0.07 1.88
C THR A 57 5.71 0.75 3.20
N MET A 58 4.78 1.52 3.76
CA MET A 58 4.96 2.17 5.05
C MET A 58 5.02 1.16 6.21
N GLN A 59 4.23 0.07 6.14
CA GLN A 59 4.29 -1.00 7.14
C GLN A 59 5.66 -1.69 7.14
N LEU A 60 6.22 -1.94 5.96
CA LEU A 60 7.57 -2.45 5.84
C LEU A 60 8.57 -1.52 6.54
N PHE A 61 8.55 -0.23 6.23
CA PHE A 61 9.45 0.74 6.82
C PHE A 61 9.32 0.88 8.35
N ASN A 62 8.10 0.87 8.85
CA ASN A 62 7.84 1.19 10.26
C ASN A 62 7.89 -0.05 11.17
N ASN A 63 7.36 -1.18 10.71
CA ASN A 63 7.07 -2.33 11.58
C ASN A 63 7.83 -3.61 11.21
N ALA A 64 8.57 -3.62 10.11
CA ALA A 64 9.29 -4.79 9.64
C ALA A 64 10.73 -4.47 9.21
N ARG A 65 11.32 -3.42 9.78
CA ARG A 65 12.70 -3.00 9.49
C ARG A 65 13.71 -4.13 9.63
N ASP A 66 13.52 -4.98 10.63
CA ASP A 66 14.38 -6.13 10.90
C ASP A 66 14.39 -7.16 9.77
N LEU A 67 13.31 -7.26 8.99
CA LEU A 67 13.26 -8.12 7.80
C LEU A 67 14.16 -7.62 6.66
N PHE A 68 14.61 -6.36 6.75
CA PHE A 68 15.44 -5.70 5.74
C PHE A 68 16.91 -5.60 6.15
N GLN A 69 17.27 -5.96 7.39
CA GLN A 69 18.60 -5.79 7.93
C GLN A 69 19.59 -6.89 7.50
N THR A 70 19.55 -7.31 6.25
CA THR A 70 20.69 -8.01 5.69
C THR A 70 21.73 -7.00 5.23
N ASP A 71 23.00 -7.24 5.48
CA ASP A 71 24.12 -6.32 5.20
C ASP A 71 24.14 -5.76 3.76
N GLN A 72 23.51 -6.46 2.81
CA GLN A 72 23.36 -6.01 1.44
C GLN A 72 22.27 -4.95 1.21
N MET A 73 21.35 -4.75 2.17
CA MET A 73 20.21 -3.85 2.04
C MET A 73 20.38 -2.52 2.77
N ASN A 74 21.24 -2.49 3.79
CA ASN A 74 21.33 -1.37 4.74
C ASN A 74 21.90 -0.07 4.17
N ASN A 75 22.57 -0.10 3.00
CA ASN A 75 23.34 1.04 2.51
C ASN A 75 23.01 1.49 1.09
N SER A 76 21.91 1.05 0.50
CA SER A 76 21.60 1.40 -0.89
C SER A 76 20.09 1.50 -1.15
N PRO A 77 19.63 2.60 -1.79
CA PRO A 77 18.28 2.67 -2.35
C PRO A 77 17.92 1.47 -3.24
N LYS A 78 18.93 0.85 -3.87
CA LYS A 78 18.78 -0.37 -4.69
C LYS A 78 18.36 -1.59 -3.87
N GLY A 79 18.80 -1.70 -2.61
CA GLY A 79 18.40 -2.81 -1.73
C GLY A 79 16.92 -2.81 -1.43
N PHE A 80 16.36 -1.65 -1.14
CA PHE A 80 14.91 -1.50 -0.89
C PHE A 80 14.08 -1.85 -2.13
N MET A 81 14.48 -1.35 -3.30
CA MET A 81 13.77 -1.65 -4.54
C MET A 81 13.82 -3.14 -4.88
N ARG A 82 14.99 -3.80 -4.68
CA ARG A 82 15.10 -5.25 -4.86
C ARG A 82 14.14 -6.02 -3.95
N LEU A 83 13.95 -5.56 -2.74
CA LEU A 83 12.99 -6.17 -1.82
C LEU A 83 11.55 -6.00 -2.32
N MET A 84 11.18 -4.81 -2.76
CA MET A 84 9.86 -4.55 -3.34
C MET A 84 9.62 -5.44 -4.56
N ASP A 85 10.60 -5.55 -5.45
CA ASP A 85 10.54 -6.45 -6.60
C ASP A 85 10.36 -7.91 -6.15
N SER A 86 11.06 -8.34 -5.09
CA SER A 86 10.90 -9.69 -4.54
C SER A 86 9.50 -9.95 -4.02
N LEU A 87 8.85 -8.97 -3.37
CA LEU A 87 7.46 -9.10 -2.93
C LEU A 87 6.51 -9.33 -4.11
N PHE A 88 6.69 -8.57 -5.21
CA PHE A 88 5.89 -8.77 -6.41
C PHE A 88 6.11 -10.17 -7.02
N VAL A 89 7.36 -10.58 -7.18
CA VAL A 89 7.69 -11.90 -7.73
C VAL A 89 7.17 -13.03 -6.84
N GLY A 90 7.28 -12.88 -5.51
CA GLY A 90 6.72 -13.80 -4.52
C GLY A 90 5.20 -13.88 -4.59
N ALA A 91 4.52 -12.75 -4.81
CA ALA A 91 3.07 -12.75 -5.00
C ALA A 91 2.66 -13.51 -6.27
N TYR A 92 3.37 -13.35 -7.39
CA TYR A 92 3.14 -14.15 -8.60
C TYR A 92 3.32 -15.67 -8.36
N GLN A 93 4.34 -16.05 -7.58
CA GLN A 93 4.52 -17.46 -7.18
C GLN A 93 3.34 -17.97 -6.34
N MET A 94 2.86 -17.19 -5.37
CA MET A 94 1.72 -17.58 -4.53
C MET A 94 0.42 -17.72 -5.33
N LEU A 95 0.30 -17.02 -6.45
CA LEU A 95 -0.81 -17.13 -7.38
C LEU A 95 -0.65 -18.27 -8.40
N GLY A 96 0.46 -19.02 -8.38
CA GLY A 96 0.79 -20.04 -9.37
C GLY A 96 1.08 -19.46 -10.76
N ARG A 97 1.55 -18.21 -10.83
CA ARG A 97 1.77 -17.45 -12.07
C ARG A 97 3.22 -16.96 -12.20
N LEU A 98 4.16 -17.66 -11.60
CA LEU A 98 5.58 -17.24 -11.62
C LEU A 98 6.14 -17.08 -13.03
N GLU A 99 5.67 -17.89 -13.97
CA GLU A 99 6.13 -17.82 -15.37
C GLU A 99 5.70 -16.55 -16.10
N ASP A 100 4.70 -15.82 -15.57
CA ASP A 100 4.27 -14.54 -16.13
C ASP A 100 5.26 -13.41 -15.78
N VAL A 101 6.17 -13.63 -14.84
CA VAL A 101 7.24 -12.68 -14.52
C VAL A 101 8.33 -12.77 -15.58
N PRO A 102 8.57 -11.72 -16.39
CA PRO A 102 9.52 -11.76 -17.47
C PRO A 102 10.96 -11.84 -16.96
N LEU A 103 11.81 -12.53 -17.69
CA LEU A 103 13.25 -12.44 -17.47
C LEU A 103 13.77 -11.10 -18.00
N CYS A 104 14.64 -10.46 -17.23
CA CYS A 104 15.21 -9.16 -17.55
C CYS A 104 16.70 -9.14 -17.22
N THR A 105 17.55 -9.03 -18.23
CA THR A 105 19.02 -9.08 -18.07
C THR A 105 19.65 -7.70 -17.89
N ALA A 106 18.92 -6.63 -18.22
CA ALA A 106 19.41 -5.25 -18.13
C ALA A 106 18.32 -4.31 -17.62
N PHE A 107 18.75 -3.24 -16.93
CA PHE A 107 17.88 -2.16 -16.51
C PHE A 107 17.85 -1.05 -17.54
N ASP A 108 16.66 -0.58 -17.85
CA ASP A 108 16.51 0.74 -18.45
C ASP A 108 16.48 1.80 -17.33
N THR A 109 17.61 2.46 -17.11
CA THR A 109 17.74 3.57 -16.14
C THR A 109 17.38 4.93 -16.74
N SER A 110 16.98 4.98 -18.00
CA SER A 110 16.76 6.22 -18.75
C SER A 110 15.66 7.09 -18.11
N ALA A 111 14.63 6.47 -17.54
CA ALA A 111 13.56 7.18 -16.85
C ALA A 111 14.03 7.87 -15.57
N GLN A 112 14.82 7.18 -14.73
CA GLN A 112 15.39 7.77 -13.52
C GLN A 112 16.33 8.93 -13.85
N GLN A 113 17.07 8.84 -14.95
CA GLN A 113 17.94 9.91 -15.43
C GLN A 113 17.14 11.11 -15.95
N SER A 114 15.99 10.88 -16.57
CA SER A 114 15.14 11.98 -17.09
C SER A 114 14.54 12.85 -15.98
N CYS A 115 14.31 12.30 -14.79
CA CYS A 115 13.80 13.02 -13.63
C CYS A 115 14.91 13.66 -12.77
N ALA A 116 16.16 13.30 -12.97
CA ALA A 116 17.29 13.79 -12.17
C ALA A 116 17.38 15.32 -12.04
N PRO A 117 17.10 16.14 -13.07
CA PRO A 117 17.08 17.60 -12.96
C PRO A 117 16.05 18.15 -11.95
N PHE A 118 15.08 17.35 -11.55
CA PHE A 118 13.96 17.75 -10.69
C PHE A 118 13.99 17.06 -9.32
N ASN A 119 15.10 16.44 -8.94
CA ASN A 119 15.22 15.69 -7.69
C ASN A 119 14.86 16.52 -6.45
N ASP A 120 15.18 17.80 -6.43
CA ASP A 120 14.86 18.67 -5.28
C ASP A 120 13.36 18.76 -5.06
N ILE A 121 12.57 18.89 -6.13
CA ILE A 121 11.10 18.91 -6.05
C ILE A 121 10.58 17.55 -5.57
N PHE A 122 11.11 16.45 -6.11
CA PHE A 122 10.69 15.10 -5.72
C PHE A 122 11.07 14.77 -4.28
N ASN A 123 12.21 15.26 -3.80
CA ASN A 123 12.65 15.06 -2.41
C ASN A 123 11.80 15.83 -1.38
N LEU A 124 11.20 16.95 -1.77
CA LEU A 124 10.28 17.72 -0.93
C LEU A 124 8.87 17.12 -0.89
N ALA A 125 8.49 16.36 -1.91
CA ALA A 125 7.19 15.74 -1.98
C ALA A 125 7.10 14.55 -1.01
N TYR A 126 6.01 14.44 -0.28
CA TYR A 126 5.76 13.31 0.61
C TYR A 126 5.82 11.97 -0.15
N GLN A 127 5.32 11.95 -1.36
CA GLN A 127 5.48 10.86 -2.34
C GLN A 127 5.45 11.43 -3.74
N SER A 128 5.97 10.70 -4.73
CA SER A 128 6.06 11.13 -6.12
C SER A 128 4.74 11.67 -6.70
N GLY A 129 3.60 11.11 -6.28
CA GLY A 129 2.28 11.60 -6.68
C GLY A 129 1.94 13.00 -6.17
N ALA A 130 2.62 13.52 -5.14
CA ALA A 130 2.40 14.85 -4.60
C ALA A 130 3.03 15.97 -5.44
N VAL A 131 3.88 15.64 -6.41
CA VAL A 131 4.43 16.61 -7.37
C VAL A 131 3.42 16.98 -8.45
N GLY A 132 2.34 16.22 -8.61
CA GLY A 132 1.35 16.44 -9.68
C GLY A 132 1.81 15.99 -11.05
N TYR A 133 2.96 15.34 -11.14
CA TYR A 133 3.50 14.78 -12.38
C TYR A 133 3.04 13.32 -12.52
N CYS A 134 2.64 12.93 -13.71
CA CYS A 134 2.33 11.57 -14.07
C CYS A 134 3.39 11.04 -15.03
N PHE A 135 4.00 9.91 -14.72
CA PHE A 135 4.99 9.27 -15.59
C PHE A 135 4.37 8.93 -16.95
N GLY A 136 4.97 9.46 -18.01
CA GLY A 136 4.42 9.37 -19.36
C GLY A 136 4.98 8.25 -20.21
N LYS A 137 5.97 7.48 -19.71
CA LYS A 137 6.65 6.41 -20.47
C LYS A 137 6.61 5.10 -19.69
N ASN A 138 6.45 3.98 -20.39
CA ASN A 138 6.49 2.65 -19.76
C ASN A 138 7.83 2.37 -19.06
N SER A 139 8.94 2.94 -19.52
CA SER A 139 10.26 2.85 -18.89
C SER A 139 10.33 3.50 -17.50
N ASP A 140 9.40 4.39 -17.16
CA ASP A 140 9.36 5.06 -15.86
C ASP A 140 9.04 4.10 -14.71
N HIS A 141 8.52 2.92 -15.04
CA HIS A 141 8.22 1.83 -14.10
C HIS A 141 9.00 0.55 -14.42
N ALA A 142 10.15 0.68 -15.06
CA ALA A 142 11.00 -0.48 -15.35
C ALA A 142 11.41 -1.20 -14.07
N PRO A 143 11.54 -2.55 -14.09
CA PRO A 143 12.03 -3.30 -12.96
C PRO A 143 13.41 -2.80 -12.52
N THR A 144 13.60 -2.66 -11.22
CA THR A 144 14.87 -2.17 -10.66
C THR A 144 15.87 -3.30 -10.38
N THR A 145 15.41 -4.55 -10.45
CA THR A 145 16.21 -5.75 -10.18
C THR A 145 16.28 -6.66 -11.39
N ALA A 146 17.49 -7.02 -11.81
CA ALA A 146 17.68 -7.97 -12.90
C ALA A 146 17.21 -9.38 -12.50
N ILE A 147 16.52 -10.03 -13.43
CA ILE A 147 16.08 -11.43 -13.34
C ILE A 147 16.67 -12.17 -14.57
N PRO A 148 17.96 -12.49 -14.54
CA PRO A 148 18.69 -12.93 -15.72
C PRO A 148 18.26 -14.31 -16.24
N ASP A 149 17.75 -15.16 -15.35
CA ASP A 149 17.38 -16.53 -15.67
C ASP A 149 16.27 -17.06 -14.73
N ALA A 150 15.80 -18.27 -15.01
CA ALA A 150 14.75 -18.91 -14.25
C ALA A 150 15.17 -19.22 -12.79
N ALA A 151 16.45 -19.50 -12.54
CA ALA A 151 16.94 -19.77 -11.19
C ALA A 151 16.91 -18.51 -10.33
N ALA A 152 17.36 -17.38 -10.88
CA ALA A 152 17.29 -16.08 -10.22
C ALA A 152 15.82 -15.67 -9.95
N ARG A 153 14.91 -15.92 -10.90
CA ARG A 153 13.47 -15.68 -10.74
C ARG A 153 12.91 -16.52 -9.59
N GLN A 154 13.22 -17.81 -9.53
CA GLN A 154 12.77 -18.71 -8.48
C GLN A 154 13.31 -18.26 -7.10
N GLN A 155 14.60 -17.94 -7.00
CA GLN A 155 15.20 -17.46 -5.76
C GLN A 155 14.53 -16.19 -5.25
N MET A 156 14.25 -15.23 -6.15
CA MET A 156 13.55 -14.00 -5.83
C MET A 156 12.12 -14.28 -5.37
N ALA A 157 11.43 -15.21 -6.01
CA ALA A 157 10.09 -15.63 -5.66
C ALA A 157 10.03 -16.26 -4.27
N ASP A 158 10.96 -17.15 -3.94
CA ASP A 158 11.03 -17.80 -2.62
C ASP A 158 11.29 -16.79 -1.50
N GLN A 159 12.19 -15.84 -1.72
CA GLN A 159 12.45 -14.75 -0.79
C GLN A 159 11.20 -13.89 -0.59
N GLY A 160 10.57 -13.48 -1.68
CA GLY A 160 9.36 -12.65 -1.63
C GLY A 160 8.19 -13.36 -0.96
N GLN A 161 7.98 -14.65 -1.25
CA GLN A 161 6.93 -15.45 -0.60
C GLN A 161 7.16 -15.56 0.91
N ALA A 162 8.40 -15.84 1.34
CA ALA A 162 8.74 -15.92 2.76
C ALA A 162 8.46 -14.58 3.46
N LEU A 163 8.83 -13.48 2.83
CA LEU A 163 8.61 -12.13 3.33
C LEU A 163 7.12 -11.78 3.43
N ILE A 164 6.32 -12.10 2.42
CA ILE A 164 4.86 -11.90 2.45
C ILE A 164 4.23 -12.67 3.61
N LYS A 165 4.60 -13.93 3.80
CA LYS A 165 4.09 -14.76 4.89
C LYS A 165 4.40 -14.16 6.26
N GLU A 166 5.62 -13.69 6.46
CA GLU A 166 6.02 -13.07 7.72
C GLU A 166 5.31 -11.71 7.93
N LEU A 167 5.16 -10.89 6.90
CA LEU A 167 4.40 -9.65 6.98
C LEU A 167 2.95 -9.88 7.35
N VAL A 168 2.27 -10.81 6.69
CA VAL A 168 0.87 -11.15 6.99
C VAL A 168 0.72 -11.65 8.43
N LYS A 169 1.67 -12.46 8.91
CA LYS A 169 1.69 -12.91 10.30
C LYS A 169 1.82 -11.75 11.29
N ARG A 170 2.72 -10.79 11.03
CA ARG A 170 2.93 -9.62 11.90
C ARG A 170 1.75 -8.65 11.90
N LEU A 171 1.03 -8.56 10.80
CA LEU A 171 -0.15 -7.69 10.70
C LEU A 171 -1.28 -8.12 11.63
N ASP A 172 -1.38 -9.39 11.99
CA ASP A 172 -2.45 -9.93 12.85
C ASP A 172 -3.83 -9.35 12.49
N LEU A 173 -4.27 -9.62 11.26
CA LEU A 173 -5.53 -9.07 10.74
C LEU A 173 -6.76 -9.35 11.61
N PRO A 174 -6.87 -10.51 12.32
CA PRO A 174 -7.94 -10.73 13.28
C PRO A 174 -7.92 -9.73 14.43
N HIS A 175 -6.75 -9.42 14.98
CA HIS A 175 -6.60 -8.37 16.00
C HIS A 175 -6.98 -7.00 15.48
N VAL A 176 -6.51 -6.63 14.29
CA VAL A 176 -6.86 -5.36 13.63
C VAL A 176 -8.37 -5.24 13.41
N ALA A 177 -9.03 -6.31 12.99
CA ALA A 177 -10.49 -6.33 12.85
C ALA A 177 -11.22 -6.15 14.19
N GLY A 178 -10.67 -6.71 15.27
CA GLY A 178 -11.11 -6.46 16.64
C GLY A 178 -11.00 -4.99 17.03
N GLN A 179 -9.84 -4.38 16.79
CA GLN A 179 -9.59 -2.96 17.05
C GLN A 179 -10.54 -2.04 16.28
N LEU A 180 -10.89 -2.36 15.03
CA LEU A 180 -11.90 -1.59 14.28
C LEU A 180 -13.28 -1.66 14.94
N ARG A 181 -13.66 -2.80 15.50
CA ARG A 181 -14.91 -2.94 16.25
C ARG A 181 -14.90 -2.10 17.53
N ASP A 182 -13.81 -2.15 18.28
CA ASP A 182 -13.65 -1.43 19.52
C ASP A 182 -13.66 0.09 19.27
N LEU A 183 -13.04 0.53 18.15
CA LEU A 183 -13.07 1.92 17.70
C LEU A 183 -14.50 2.39 17.34
N GLU A 184 -15.31 1.55 16.68
CA GLU A 184 -16.71 1.87 16.41
C GLU A 184 -17.49 2.07 17.71
N GLN A 185 -17.32 1.21 18.70
CA GLN A 185 -17.97 1.34 20.02
C GLN A 185 -17.53 2.61 20.75
N TYR A 186 -16.23 2.88 20.77
CA TYR A 186 -15.69 4.10 21.35
C TYR A 186 -16.27 5.36 20.70
N SER A 187 -16.40 5.39 19.37
CA SER A 187 -16.99 6.50 18.65
C SER A 187 -18.46 6.72 19.04
N LEU A 188 -19.25 5.64 19.13
CA LEU A 188 -20.65 5.70 19.54
C LEU A 188 -20.83 6.18 21.00
N GLU A 189 -19.97 5.73 21.89
CA GLU A 189 -19.96 6.16 23.30
C GLU A 189 -19.59 7.63 23.42
N THR A 190 -18.59 8.09 22.65
CA THR A 190 -18.18 9.50 22.62
C THR A 190 -19.31 10.39 22.11
N GLU A 191 -20.03 9.99 21.06
CA GLU A 191 -21.19 10.72 20.55
C GLU A 191 -22.33 10.82 21.60
N ARG A 192 -22.54 9.77 22.37
CA ARG A 192 -23.54 9.78 23.47
C ARG A 192 -23.12 10.69 24.62
N GLN A 193 -21.82 10.66 24.97
CA GLN A 193 -21.28 11.45 26.07
C GLN A 193 -21.23 12.94 25.73
N TYR A 194 -21.00 13.28 24.47
CA TYR A 194 -20.85 14.65 24.00
C TYR A 194 -21.80 14.97 22.83
N PRO A 195 -23.13 14.94 23.06
CA PRO A 195 -24.13 15.13 22.01
C PRO A 195 -24.13 16.52 21.40
N TRP A 196 -23.49 17.51 22.07
CA TRP A 196 -23.35 18.89 21.57
C TRP A 196 -22.10 19.07 20.68
N MET A 197 -21.17 18.12 20.67
CA MET A 197 -20.13 18.18 19.67
C MET A 197 -20.79 17.93 18.31
N PRO A 198 -20.84 18.94 17.43
CA PRO A 198 -21.20 18.64 16.06
C PRO A 198 -20.23 17.54 15.62
N SER A 199 -20.74 16.42 15.12
CA SER A 199 -19.89 15.55 14.35
C SER A 199 -19.18 16.49 13.40
N ALA A 200 -17.85 16.53 13.45
CA ALA A 200 -17.04 17.54 12.75
C ALA A 200 -17.38 17.61 11.24
N TYR A 201 -18.22 16.72 10.78
CA TYR A 201 -18.54 16.45 9.39
C TYR A 201 -20.04 16.36 9.09
N GLY A 202 -20.89 16.99 9.95
CA GLY A 202 -22.30 17.19 9.63
C GLY A 202 -22.97 15.93 9.10
N LYS A 203 -23.15 14.92 9.95
CA LYS A 203 -24.10 13.86 9.63
C LYS A 203 -25.48 14.51 9.54
N ASN A 204 -25.84 14.98 8.36
CA ASN A 204 -27.21 15.25 8.04
C ASN A 204 -27.91 13.89 7.96
N HIS A 205 -28.57 13.53 9.03
CA HIS A 205 -29.50 12.41 9.08
C HIS A 205 -30.77 12.77 8.32
#